data_9b86e1119e7080499da06273b882b760
#
_entry.id   9b86e1119e7080499da06273b882b760
#
_cell.length_a   1.000
_cell.length_b   1.000
_cell.length_c   1.000
_cell.angle_alpha   90.00
_cell.angle_beta   90.00
_cell.angle_gamma   90.00
#
_symmetry.space_group_name_H-M   'P 1'
#
loop_
_entity.id
_entity.type
_entity.pdbx_description
1 polymer ?
#
loop_
_entity_poly.entity_id
_entity_poly.type
_entity_poly.pdbx_seq_one_letter_code
_entity_poly.pdbx_strand_id
1 'polypeptide(L)'
;MATKLKEVDAVMVGMGWTGSIMARELTKAGLTVVGLERGGDIKPSEHFAMPAVRDELRFSRRLELIQDPAMETLTFRHRPSESALPMRRFGSFLPGDGVGGAGNHWGGHTWRYLPTDHATRSHIVQRYGAKAIPADMPIQDWAMSYDELEPYYDKFEKLCGVAGKAGNLRGRKIDGGNVFEGPRQSEFPTPPLEQNLSGLMFAETARELGYHPFPRPSSNCSRPYTNIEGLTLGACQLCGYCDRNGCEANAKAGPHVCVLPRLREDAKFEMRTRSWVSRLVYDKAAKKVTGVVYTDTRSGEEYEQPAGIVVLSAYVFGNVSLLLHSGIGEQYDPATQRGTVGKNYCYQLSRMGVTMFFEDRNFNPFMGAPGTQMVIDDFDADNFDHGSLGFLGGAIITCGHGDGRPISYRPTPAGTPRWGSAWKKATARWYQHALNISLSGSNYANRHNYLDLDPTYKDQLGRPLLRMTYNFVDNDYKLSEYCMSKAVQIAKTMKPTILGEPRLRRGDYDIVPYQSTHNTGGTIQGTDPKSSVVNRYLQAWDAHNLFIMGASTFPQQVAYNPTGPLGAMTYWSSEAIVNRYLRSPGPLVHA
;
A
#
# COMPACT_ATOMS: atom_id res chain seq x y z
N MET A 1 15.13 26.18 -21.51
CA MET A 1 15.00 26.68 -20.12
C MET A 1 13.54 26.56 -19.74
N ALA A 2 13.27 26.06 -18.54
CA ALA A 2 11.90 25.90 -18.05
C ALA A 2 11.21 27.27 -17.92
N THR A 3 9.95 27.37 -18.34
CA THR A 3 9.12 28.58 -18.16
C THR A 3 8.74 28.70 -16.68
N LYS A 4 9.14 29.81 -16.05
CA LYS A 4 8.83 30.05 -14.64
C LYS A 4 7.41 30.57 -14.46
N LEU A 5 6.63 29.90 -13.61
CA LEU A 5 5.23 30.23 -13.32
C LEU A 5 5.12 31.14 -12.08
N LYS A 6 3.90 31.63 -11.83
CA LYS A 6 3.60 32.38 -10.60
C LYS A 6 3.73 31.45 -9.37
N GLU A 7 4.31 31.98 -8.30
CA GLU A 7 4.44 31.28 -7.03
C GLU A 7 3.06 30.96 -6.42
N VAL A 8 2.96 29.79 -5.79
CA VAL A 8 1.80 29.34 -4.99
C VAL A 8 2.22 28.98 -3.56
N ASP A 9 1.26 28.91 -2.64
CA ASP A 9 1.57 28.58 -1.26
C ASP A 9 2.07 27.13 -1.13
N ALA A 10 1.46 26.20 -1.87
CA ALA A 10 1.88 24.79 -1.82
C ALA A 10 1.77 24.08 -3.18
N VAL A 11 2.70 23.16 -3.44
CA VAL A 11 2.64 22.24 -4.57
C VAL A 11 2.62 20.79 -4.10
N MET A 12 1.67 20.00 -4.66
CA MET A 12 1.57 18.55 -4.46
C MET A 12 2.18 17.84 -5.65
N VAL A 13 3.14 16.96 -5.42
CA VAL A 13 3.74 16.11 -6.45
C VAL A 13 3.10 14.72 -6.36
N GLY A 14 2.16 14.44 -7.26
CA GLY A 14 1.31 13.24 -7.26
C GLY A 14 -0.03 13.45 -6.55
N MET A 15 -1.12 13.09 -7.24
CA MET A 15 -2.49 13.30 -6.79
C MET A 15 -3.22 11.97 -6.51
N GLY A 16 -2.52 11.04 -5.83
CA GLY A 16 -3.09 9.85 -5.21
C GLY A 16 -3.80 10.18 -3.89
N TRP A 17 -3.97 9.18 -3.01
CA TRP A 17 -4.61 9.36 -1.70
C TRP A 17 -3.98 10.49 -0.88
N THR A 18 -2.67 10.43 -0.67
CA THR A 18 -1.97 11.36 0.22
C THR A 18 -1.92 12.77 -0.33
N GLY A 19 -1.66 12.93 -1.63
CA GLY A 19 -1.67 14.25 -2.28
C GLY A 19 -3.05 14.90 -2.28
N SER A 20 -4.10 14.12 -2.53
CA SER A 20 -5.49 14.64 -2.53
C SER A 20 -5.95 15.04 -1.13
N ILE A 21 -5.66 14.24 -0.10
CA ILE A 21 -5.99 14.59 1.30
C ILE A 21 -5.21 15.82 1.75
N MET A 22 -3.90 15.86 1.50
CA MET A 22 -3.06 16.99 1.89
C MET A 22 -3.50 18.28 1.18
N ALA A 23 -3.74 18.24 -0.13
CA ALA A 23 -4.24 19.39 -0.87
C ALA A 23 -5.56 19.92 -0.28
N ARG A 24 -6.48 19.01 0.08
CA ARG A 24 -7.76 19.39 0.68
C ARG A 24 -7.61 20.04 2.05
N GLU A 25 -6.75 19.50 2.91
CA GLU A 25 -6.52 20.10 4.24
C GLU A 25 -5.82 21.47 4.14
N LEU A 26 -4.90 21.64 3.18
CA LEU A 26 -4.23 22.94 2.96
C LEU A 26 -5.15 23.99 2.32
N THR A 27 -6.02 23.63 1.38
CA THR A 27 -7.00 24.57 0.82
C THR A 27 -8.03 24.99 1.87
N LYS A 28 -8.48 24.07 2.76
CA LYS A 28 -9.30 24.42 3.93
C LYS A 28 -8.62 25.43 4.85
N ALA A 29 -7.29 25.35 4.99
CA ALA A 29 -6.49 26.30 5.76
C ALA A 29 -6.27 27.66 5.03
N GLY A 30 -6.77 27.80 3.80
CA GLY A 30 -6.73 29.02 3.04
C GLY A 30 -5.58 29.17 2.05
N LEU A 31 -4.74 28.15 1.86
CA LEU A 31 -3.61 28.16 0.95
C LEU A 31 -4.04 27.97 -0.50
N THR A 32 -3.32 28.61 -1.42
CA THR A 32 -3.36 28.30 -2.85
C THR A 32 -2.52 27.07 -3.13
N VAL A 33 -3.13 26.04 -3.74
CA VAL A 33 -2.49 24.74 -3.94
C VAL A 33 -2.52 24.32 -5.41
N VAL A 34 -1.39 23.90 -5.94
CA VAL A 34 -1.29 23.27 -7.26
C VAL A 34 -0.99 21.78 -7.08
N GLY A 35 -1.83 20.93 -7.67
CA GLY A 35 -1.62 19.49 -7.76
C GLY A 35 -1.04 19.11 -9.13
N LEU A 36 0.16 18.53 -9.14
CA LEU A 36 0.84 18.03 -10.33
C LEU A 36 0.68 16.51 -10.39
N GLU A 37 0.02 16.03 -11.44
CA GLU A 37 -0.16 14.60 -11.68
C GLU A 37 0.48 14.20 -13.01
N ARG A 38 1.34 13.18 -12.99
CA ARG A 38 2.02 12.68 -14.17
C ARG A 38 1.06 12.09 -15.20
N GLY A 39 0.09 11.33 -14.73
CA GLY A 39 -0.91 10.68 -15.58
C GLY A 39 -2.04 11.60 -16.01
N GLY A 40 -3.03 11.03 -16.67
CA GLY A 40 -4.21 11.74 -17.14
C GLY A 40 -5.27 11.97 -16.06
N ASP A 41 -6.29 12.71 -16.43
CA ASP A 41 -7.50 12.80 -15.63
C ASP A 41 -8.30 11.49 -15.74
N ILE A 42 -8.66 10.92 -14.61
CA ILE A 42 -9.47 9.71 -14.54
C ILE A 42 -10.91 10.13 -14.23
N LYS A 43 -11.83 9.77 -15.12
CA LYS A 43 -13.25 10.03 -14.97
C LYS A 43 -13.98 8.75 -14.55
N PRO A 44 -14.57 8.69 -13.35
CA PRO A 44 -15.25 7.48 -12.87
C PRO A 44 -16.30 6.92 -13.85
N SER A 45 -17.09 7.79 -14.49
CA SER A 45 -18.11 7.38 -15.47
C SER A 45 -17.56 6.65 -16.71
N GLU A 46 -16.30 6.93 -17.08
CA GLU A 46 -15.64 6.33 -18.25
C GLU A 46 -14.73 5.15 -17.86
N HIS A 47 -13.98 5.31 -16.75
CA HIS A 47 -12.90 4.41 -16.36
C HIS A 47 -13.31 3.37 -15.31
N PHE A 48 -14.40 3.59 -14.57
CA PHE A 48 -14.82 2.69 -13.48
C PHE A 48 -16.00 1.78 -13.87
N ALA A 49 -16.41 1.79 -15.14
CA ALA A 49 -17.46 0.91 -15.62
C ALA A 49 -17.14 -0.56 -15.36
N MET A 50 -18.16 -1.33 -14.94
CA MET A 50 -18.02 -2.73 -14.55
C MET A 50 -17.44 -3.57 -15.71
N PRO A 51 -16.35 -4.31 -15.51
CA PRO A 51 -15.70 -5.09 -16.56
C PRO A 51 -16.60 -6.17 -17.17
N ALA A 52 -17.51 -6.74 -16.39
CA ALA A 52 -18.46 -7.75 -16.87
C ALA A 52 -19.42 -7.23 -17.95
N VAL A 53 -19.69 -5.92 -17.96
CA VAL A 53 -20.58 -5.29 -18.94
C VAL A 53 -19.82 -4.80 -20.17
N ARG A 54 -18.53 -4.47 -20.02
CA ARG A 54 -17.73 -3.88 -21.10
C ARG A 54 -16.65 -4.82 -21.62
N ASP A 55 -15.52 -4.89 -20.91
CA ASP A 55 -14.35 -5.67 -21.37
C ASP A 55 -13.49 -6.06 -20.16
N GLU A 56 -13.52 -7.34 -19.79
CA GLU A 56 -12.70 -7.87 -18.71
C GLU A 56 -11.20 -7.62 -18.93
N LEU A 57 -10.75 -7.60 -20.19
CA LEU A 57 -9.35 -7.44 -20.53
C LEU A 57 -8.81 -6.03 -20.26
N ARG A 58 -9.68 -5.02 -20.21
CA ARG A 58 -9.32 -3.61 -20.08
C ARG A 58 -8.40 -3.37 -18.91
N PHE A 59 -8.73 -3.85 -17.73
CA PHE A 59 -7.96 -3.63 -16.51
C PHE A 59 -7.04 -4.79 -16.15
N SER A 60 -7.48 -6.05 -16.38
CA SER A 60 -6.71 -7.22 -15.99
C SER A 60 -5.56 -7.56 -16.94
N ARG A 61 -5.62 -7.12 -18.19
CA ARG A 61 -4.62 -7.41 -19.23
C ARG A 61 -4.02 -6.19 -19.89
N ARG A 62 -4.83 -5.19 -20.22
CA ARG A 62 -4.34 -3.94 -20.85
C ARG A 62 -3.80 -2.94 -19.83
N LEU A 63 -4.07 -3.17 -18.55
CA LEU A 63 -3.51 -2.40 -17.42
C LEU A 63 -3.79 -0.89 -17.53
N GLU A 64 -4.97 -0.49 -17.94
CA GLU A 64 -5.31 0.89 -18.30
C GLU A 64 -5.17 1.90 -17.15
N LEU A 65 -5.34 1.44 -15.88
CA LEU A 65 -5.14 2.29 -14.69
C LEU A 65 -3.72 2.17 -14.09
N ILE A 66 -2.81 1.52 -14.81
CA ILE A 66 -1.48 1.17 -14.31
C ILE A 66 -0.43 1.93 -15.11
N GLN A 67 0.64 2.31 -14.43
CA GLN A 67 1.79 2.98 -15.03
C GLN A 67 2.38 2.18 -16.21
N ASP A 68 2.62 2.87 -17.34
CA ASP A 68 3.25 2.29 -18.52
C ASP A 68 4.77 2.31 -18.39
N PRO A 69 5.46 1.15 -18.39
CA PRO A 69 6.93 1.09 -18.35
C PRO A 69 7.63 1.72 -19.54
N ALA A 70 6.92 1.97 -20.65
CA ALA A 70 7.47 2.71 -21.79
C ALA A 70 7.68 4.20 -21.46
N MET A 71 6.89 4.74 -20.52
CA MET A 71 7.03 6.12 -20.06
C MET A 71 8.05 6.23 -18.94
N GLU A 72 7.99 5.35 -17.98
CA GLU A 72 8.91 5.30 -16.83
C GLU A 72 9.07 3.87 -16.35
N THR A 73 10.30 3.46 -16.05
CA THR A 73 10.61 2.16 -15.49
C THR A 73 11.70 2.29 -14.43
N LEU A 74 12.06 1.18 -13.84
CA LEU A 74 13.21 1.05 -12.93
C LEU A 74 14.06 -0.15 -13.34
N THR A 75 15.31 -0.21 -12.84
CA THR A 75 16.14 -1.39 -12.98
C THR A 75 16.05 -2.27 -11.74
N PHE A 76 16.24 -3.57 -11.93
CA PHE A 76 16.15 -4.56 -10.86
C PHE A 76 17.35 -5.48 -10.83
N ARG A 77 17.80 -5.84 -9.62
CA ARG A 77 18.74 -6.91 -9.31
C ARG A 77 18.46 -7.52 -7.94
N HIS A 78 18.89 -8.75 -7.71
CA HIS A 78 18.75 -9.38 -6.38
C HIS A 78 19.83 -8.93 -5.40
N ARG A 79 21.05 -8.74 -5.88
CA ARG A 79 22.24 -8.47 -5.06
C ARG A 79 23.14 -7.42 -5.70
N PRO A 80 23.95 -6.69 -4.91
CA PRO A 80 24.88 -5.69 -5.44
C PRO A 80 25.89 -6.22 -6.46
N SER A 81 26.24 -7.52 -6.38
CA SER A 81 27.17 -8.18 -7.31
C SER A 81 26.57 -8.49 -8.68
N GLU A 82 25.26 -8.32 -8.86
CA GLU A 82 24.57 -8.60 -10.12
C GLU A 82 24.40 -7.32 -10.94
N SER A 83 24.34 -7.47 -12.27
CA SER A 83 23.93 -6.38 -13.16
C SER A 83 22.42 -6.16 -13.05
N ALA A 84 22.01 -4.90 -12.84
CA ALA A 84 20.61 -4.55 -12.87
C ALA A 84 20.11 -4.41 -14.31
N LEU A 85 18.87 -4.83 -14.57
CA LEU A 85 18.25 -4.71 -15.90
C LEU A 85 16.92 -3.93 -15.80
N PRO A 86 16.58 -3.11 -16.83
CA PRO A 86 15.32 -2.40 -16.86
C PRO A 86 14.12 -3.34 -16.85
N MET A 87 13.15 -3.05 -16.01
CA MET A 87 11.89 -3.77 -16.01
C MET A 87 11.08 -3.44 -17.26
N ARG A 88 10.58 -4.48 -17.91
CA ARG A 88 9.70 -4.36 -19.08
C ARG A 88 8.21 -4.42 -18.74
N ARG A 89 7.87 -4.70 -17.49
CA ARG A 89 6.50 -4.76 -16.98
C ARG A 89 6.48 -4.37 -15.51
N PHE A 90 5.57 -3.50 -15.13
CA PHE A 90 5.24 -3.26 -13.72
C PHE A 90 4.22 -4.25 -13.15
N GLY A 91 4.06 -5.41 -13.77
CA GLY A 91 3.14 -6.46 -13.33
C GLY A 91 3.32 -6.89 -11.87
N SER A 92 4.56 -6.78 -11.34
CA SER A 92 4.84 -7.08 -9.93
C SER A 92 4.21 -6.12 -8.95
N PHE A 93 4.16 -4.82 -9.28
CA PHE A 93 3.77 -3.75 -8.35
C PHE A 93 2.44 -3.10 -8.69
N LEU A 94 2.05 -3.09 -9.98
CA LEU A 94 0.89 -2.38 -10.49
C LEU A 94 0.78 -0.93 -9.97
N PRO A 95 1.80 -0.07 -10.13
CA PRO A 95 1.70 1.33 -9.73
C PRO A 95 0.55 2.00 -10.49
N GLY A 96 -0.23 2.84 -9.80
CA GLY A 96 -1.33 3.57 -10.44
C GLY A 96 -0.81 4.67 -11.36
N ASP A 97 -1.54 4.95 -12.44
CA ASP A 97 -1.34 6.10 -13.31
C ASP A 97 -2.60 6.98 -13.35
N GLY A 98 -2.40 8.30 -13.40
CA GLY A 98 -3.48 9.28 -13.41
C GLY A 98 -3.98 9.72 -12.05
N VAL A 99 -4.81 10.76 -12.08
CA VAL A 99 -5.42 11.36 -10.90
C VAL A 99 -6.11 10.29 -10.05
N GLY A 100 -5.81 10.25 -8.75
CA GLY A 100 -6.28 9.22 -7.83
C GLY A 100 -5.27 8.09 -7.59
N GLY A 101 -4.27 7.92 -8.48
CA GLY A 101 -3.19 6.95 -8.33
C GLY A 101 -3.67 5.52 -8.07
N ALA A 102 -2.98 4.78 -7.22
CA ALA A 102 -3.36 3.41 -6.86
C ALA A 102 -4.73 3.31 -6.15
N GLY A 103 -5.26 4.41 -5.60
CA GLY A 103 -6.61 4.47 -5.04
C GLY A 103 -7.72 4.17 -6.04
N ASN A 104 -7.45 4.25 -7.34
CA ASN A 104 -8.43 3.93 -8.38
C ASN A 104 -8.67 2.42 -8.53
N HIS A 105 -7.60 1.61 -8.38
CA HIS A 105 -7.64 0.17 -8.69
C HIS A 105 -7.35 -0.75 -7.50
N TRP A 106 -7.18 -0.21 -6.30
CA TRP A 106 -6.94 -1.00 -5.08
C TRP A 106 -8.14 -1.88 -4.69
N GLY A 107 -7.91 -2.87 -3.83
CA GLY A 107 -8.96 -3.77 -3.37
C GLY A 107 -9.88 -3.19 -2.28
N GLY A 108 -9.50 -2.09 -1.63
CA GLY A 108 -10.26 -1.49 -0.53
C GLY A 108 -9.85 -1.99 0.86
N HIS A 109 -8.79 -2.79 0.99
CA HIS A 109 -8.33 -3.27 2.29
C HIS A 109 -7.85 -2.12 3.17
N THR A 110 -8.45 -1.97 4.36
CA THR A 110 -8.16 -0.84 5.24
C THR A 110 -7.95 -1.32 6.66
N TRP A 111 -6.70 -1.16 7.13
CA TRP A 111 -6.25 -1.64 8.43
C TRP A 111 -5.77 -0.49 9.29
N ARG A 112 -5.93 -0.62 10.61
CA ARG A 112 -5.08 0.06 11.59
C ARG A 112 -3.93 -0.90 11.91
N TYR A 113 -2.71 -0.41 11.90
CA TYR A 113 -1.59 -1.22 12.36
C TYR A 113 -1.72 -1.49 13.87
N LEU A 114 -1.19 -2.62 14.31
CA LEU A 114 -1.20 -2.98 15.73
C LEU A 114 -0.31 -2.03 16.53
N PRO A 115 -0.59 -1.79 17.84
CA PRO A 115 0.31 -0.99 18.68
C PRO A 115 1.77 -1.48 18.64
N THR A 116 1.99 -2.79 18.59
CA THR A 116 3.30 -3.41 18.47
C THR A 116 4.00 -3.13 17.15
N ASP A 117 3.25 -2.89 16.06
CA ASP A 117 3.82 -2.52 14.76
C ASP A 117 4.45 -1.12 14.80
N HIS A 118 3.89 -0.21 15.59
CA HIS A 118 4.45 1.13 15.80
C HIS A 118 5.70 1.11 16.68
N ALA A 119 5.86 0.11 17.53
CA ALA A 119 6.97 -0.07 18.46
C ALA A 119 7.77 -1.36 18.18
N THR A 120 7.90 -1.74 16.91
CA THR A 120 8.42 -3.06 16.49
C THR A 120 9.77 -3.40 17.15
N ARG A 121 10.74 -2.47 17.08
CA ARG A 121 12.07 -2.70 17.67
C ARG A 121 12.01 -2.79 19.19
N SER A 122 11.42 -1.79 19.83
CA SER A 122 11.33 -1.72 21.30
C SER A 122 10.58 -2.92 21.86
N HIS A 123 9.50 -3.32 21.23
CA HIS A 123 8.72 -4.48 21.62
C HIS A 123 9.52 -5.78 21.52
N ILE A 124 10.21 -6.02 20.39
CA ILE A 124 11.07 -7.21 20.21
C ILE A 124 12.19 -7.24 21.25
N VAL A 125 12.84 -6.10 21.47
CA VAL A 125 13.93 -6.01 22.47
C VAL A 125 13.41 -6.28 23.88
N GLN A 126 12.24 -5.75 24.22
CA GLN A 126 11.63 -5.98 25.53
C GLN A 126 11.24 -7.45 25.76
N ARG A 127 10.67 -8.10 24.73
CA ARG A 127 10.13 -9.47 24.87
C ARG A 127 11.18 -10.55 24.70
N TYR A 128 12.10 -10.39 23.74
CA TYR A 128 13.06 -11.43 23.34
C TYR A 128 14.52 -11.04 23.53
N GLY A 129 14.79 -9.80 23.90
CA GLY A 129 16.13 -9.24 24.01
C GLY A 129 16.70 -8.74 22.68
N ALA A 130 17.69 -7.85 22.74
CA ALA A 130 18.28 -7.20 21.56
C ALA A 130 18.93 -8.20 20.57
N LYS A 131 19.40 -9.36 21.03
CA LYS A 131 20.00 -10.41 20.20
C LYS A 131 19.01 -11.14 19.30
N ALA A 132 17.70 -11.00 19.54
CA ALA A 132 16.66 -11.56 18.69
C ALA A 132 16.56 -10.85 17.33
N ILE A 133 17.08 -9.61 17.23
CA ILE A 133 17.10 -8.87 15.96
C ILE A 133 18.40 -9.22 15.22
N PRO A 134 18.33 -9.83 14.03
CA PRO A 134 19.52 -10.08 13.21
C PRO A 134 20.29 -8.80 12.88
N ALA A 135 21.61 -8.87 12.83
CA ALA A 135 22.48 -7.71 12.64
C ALA A 135 22.31 -6.98 11.29
N ASP A 136 21.79 -7.68 10.29
CA ASP A 136 21.48 -7.16 8.96
C ASP A 136 20.04 -6.63 8.81
N MET A 137 19.24 -6.68 9.89
CA MET A 137 17.87 -6.18 9.93
C MET A 137 17.78 -4.87 10.72
N PRO A 138 17.89 -3.71 10.09
CA PRO A 138 17.84 -2.40 10.74
C PRO A 138 16.39 -2.02 11.08
N ILE A 139 15.71 -2.88 11.84
CA ILE A 139 14.35 -2.66 12.35
C ILE A 139 14.37 -1.46 13.29
N GLN A 140 13.39 -0.57 13.16
CA GLN A 140 13.22 0.58 14.04
C GLN A 140 11.75 0.82 14.37
N ASP A 141 11.50 1.56 15.44
CA ASP A 141 10.17 1.99 15.79
C ASP A 141 9.69 3.10 14.86
N TRP A 142 8.40 3.27 14.75
CA TRP A 142 7.80 4.45 14.14
C TRP A 142 8.08 5.67 15.04
N ALA A 143 8.16 6.84 14.45
CA ALA A 143 8.32 8.08 15.20
C ALA A 143 7.02 8.56 15.87
N MET A 144 5.91 7.89 15.61
CA MET A 144 4.58 8.09 16.21
C MET A 144 4.05 6.78 16.77
N SER A 145 3.48 6.85 17.98
CA SER A 145 2.79 5.71 18.59
C SER A 145 1.42 5.47 17.96
N TYR A 146 0.85 4.29 18.21
CA TYR A 146 -0.53 3.97 17.84
C TYR A 146 -1.53 4.98 18.42
N ASP A 147 -1.39 5.32 19.72
CA ASP A 147 -2.32 6.20 20.42
C ASP A 147 -2.31 7.62 19.85
N GLU A 148 -1.16 8.12 19.42
CA GLU A 148 -1.05 9.41 18.74
C GLU A 148 -1.71 9.41 17.37
N LEU A 149 -1.67 8.29 16.63
CA LEU A 149 -2.26 8.15 15.31
C LEU A 149 -3.72 7.70 15.33
N GLU A 150 -4.23 7.19 16.47
CA GLU A 150 -5.60 6.67 16.58
C GLU A 150 -6.68 7.65 16.08
N PRO A 151 -6.68 8.95 16.47
CA PRO A 151 -7.68 9.90 15.99
C PRO A 151 -7.64 10.12 14.47
N TYR A 152 -6.47 9.98 13.87
CA TYR A 152 -6.27 10.14 12.43
C TYR A 152 -6.63 8.88 11.64
N TYR A 153 -6.46 7.71 12.22
CA TYR A 153 -7.05 6.46 11.70
C TYR A 153 -8.57 6.59 11.66
N ASP A 154 -9.18 7.03 12.74
CA ASP A 154 -10.64 7.26 12.83
C ASP A 154 -11.11 8.26 11.78
N LYS A 155 -10.39 9.38 11.60
CA LYS A 155 -10.66 10.39 10.56
C LYS A 155 -10.58 9.80 9.15
N PHE A 156 -9.57 8.99 8.84
CA PHE A 156 -9.42 8.34 7.55
C PHE A 156 -10.51 7.28 7.30
N GLU A 157 -10.84 6.48 8.30
CA GLU A 157 -11.95 5.51 8.21
C GLU A 157 -13.28 6.21 7.93
N LYS A 158 -13.55 7.34 8.59
CA LYS A 158 -14.74 8.18 8.34
C LYS A 158 -14.73 8.85 6.97
N LEU A 159 -13.57 9.20 6.45
CA LEU A 159 -13.44 9.66 5.06
C LEU A 159 -13.85 8.57 4.07
N CYS A 160 -13.39 7.33 4.31
CA CYS A 160 -13.55 6.20 3.41
C CYS A 160 -14.86 5.41 3.61
N GLY A 161 -15.62 5.66 4.68
CA GLY A 161 -16.81 4.87 5.00
C GLY A 161 -16.49 3.39 5.26
N VAL A 162 -15.38 3.10 5.95
CA VAL A 162 -14.88 1.73 6.14
C VAL A 162 -15.93 0.85 6.79
N ALA A 163 -16.16 -0.32 6.19
CA ALA A 163 -16.99 -1.39 6.75
C ALA A 163 -16.14 -2.33 7.61
N GLY A 164 -16.61 -2.62 8.82
CA GLY A 164 -15.87 -3.50 9.73
C GLY A 164 -16.61 -3.71 11.04
N LYS A 165 -15.96 -4.46 11.94
CA LYS A 165 -16.41 -4.72 13.31
C LYS A 165 -15.23 -4.49 14.25
N ALA A 166 -15.38 -3.54 15.17
CA ALA A 166 -14.37 -3.27 16.19
C ALA A 166 -14.22 -4.48 17.13
N GLY A 167 -12.99 -4.81 17.48
CA GLY A 167 -12.67 -5.82 18.50
C GLY A 167 -12.24 -5.21 19.83
N ASN A 168 -11.97 -3.87 19.85
CA ASN A 168 -11.52 -3.17 21.04
C ASN A 168 -12.02 -1.73 21.05
N LEU A 169 -13.16 -1.47 21.71
CA LEU A 169 -13.71 -0.13 21.86
C LEU A 169 -13.33 0.45 23.23
N ARG A 170 -12.50 1.49 23.22
CA ARG A 170 -12.05 2.21 24.44
C ARG A 170 -11.48 1.27 25.51
N GLY A 171 -10.68 0.29 25.08
CA GLY A 171 -10.09 -0.72 25.96
C GLY A 171 -11.00 -1.91 26.30
N ARG A 172 -12.26 -1.92 25.86
CA ARG A 172 -13.19 -3.04 26.05
C ARG A 172 -13.15 -3.97 24.83
N LYS A 173 -12.85 -5.23 25.05
CA LYS A 173 -12.92 -6.26 24.00
C LYS A 173 -14.37 -6.49 23.57
N ILE A 174 -14.58 -6.56 22.25
CA ILE A 174 -15.89 -6.72 21.61
C ILE A 174 -15.89 -8.01 20.79
N ASP A 175 -16.86 -8.86 21.04
CA ASP A 175 -16.99 -10.12 20.32
C ASP A 175 -17.21 -9.91 18.82
N GLY A 176 -16.58 -10.78 18.03
CA GLY A 176 -16.69 -10.81 16.58
C GLY A 176 -15.83 -9.78 15.85
N GLY A 177 -15.08 -8.94 16.56
CA GLY A 177 -14.03 -8.10 15.99
C GLY A 177 -12.63 -8.70 16.21
N ASN A 178 -11.59 -7.97 15.77
CA ASN A 178 -10.20 -8.39 15.96
C ASN A 178 -9.78 -8.28 17.43
N VAL A 179 -9.53 -9.40 18.07
CA VAL A 179 -9.12 -9.45 19.51
C VAL A 179 -7.73 -8.86 19.76
N PHE A 180 -6.91 -8.73 18.72
CA PHE A 180 -5.54 -8.21 18.79
C PHE A 180 -5.45 -6.71 18.50
N GLU A 181 -6.50 -6.09 17.93
CA GLU A 181 -6.42 -4.68 17.57
C GLU A 181 -6.19 -3.77 18.78
N GLY A 182 -5.51 -2.64 18.54
CA GLY A 182 -5.37 -1.57 19.53
C GLY A 182 -6.72 -0.93 19.89
N PRO A 183 -6.79 -0.21 21.04
CA PRO A 183 -8.02 0.48 21.44
C PRO A 183 -8.39 1.54 20.41
N ARG A 184 -9.66 1.59 20.03
CA ARG A 184 -10.25 2.58 19.15
C ARG A 184 -11.35 3.34 19.86
N GLN A 185 -11.53 4.63 19.53
CA GLN A 185 -12.54 5.47 20.17
C GLN A 185 -13.94 5.23 19.62
N SER A 186 -14.03 4.88 18.34
CA SER A 186 -15.30 4.73 17.60
C SER A 186 -15.41 3.35 16.93
N GLU A 187 -16.64 2.90 16.71
CA GLU A 187 -16.93 1.78 15.82
C GLU A 187 -16.62 2.18 14.36
N PHE A 188 -16.53 1.21 13.47
CA PHE A 188 -16.38 1.48 12.04
C PHE A 188 -17.58 2.28 11.50
N PRO A 189 -17.37 3.16 10.50
CA PRO A 189 -18.42 3.98 9.91
C PRO A 189 -19.62 3.21 9.37
N THR A 190 -19.37 2.02 8.80
CA THR A 190 -20.42 1.12 8.32
C THR A 190 -20.21 -0.29 8.88
N PRO A 191 -21.29 -1.07 9.09
CA PRO A 191 -21.17 -2.43 9.58
C PRO A 191 -20.39 -3.32 8.60
N PRO A 192 -19.90 -4.50 9.02
CA PRO A 192 -19.25 -5.44 8.11
C PRO A 192 -20.13 -5.75 6.91
N LEU A 193 -19.49 -6.04 5.76
CA LEU A 193 -20.19 -6.64 4.62
C LEU A 193 -20.70 -8.04 4.99
N GLU A 194 -21.78 -8.48 4.35
CA GLU A 194 -22.23 -9.86 4.47
C GLU A 194 -21.11 -10.82 4.04
N GLN A 195 -20.91 -11.85 4.84
CA GLN A 195 -19.86 -12.82 4.58
C GLN A 195 -20.32 -13.86 3.54
N ASN A 196 -19.46 -14.18 2.61
CA ASN A 196 -19.73 -15.25 1.64
C ASN A 196 -19.52 -16.64 2.29
N LEU A 197 -20.00 -17.69 1.62
CA LEU A 197 -19.89 -19.07 2.12
C LEU A 197 -18.45 -19.46 2.46
N SER A 198 -17.47 -19.04 1.66
CA SER A 198 -16.06 -19.37 1.93
C SER A 198 -15.55 -18.71 3.23
N GLY A 199 -15.98 -17.48 3.51
CA GLY A 199 -15.67 -16.78 4.76
C GLY A 199 -16.31 -17.46 5.97
N LEU A 200 -17.57 -17.87 5.86
CA LEU A 200 -18.29 -18.56 6.93
C LEU A 200 -17.65 -19.92 7.26
N MET A 201 -17.35 -20.74 6.26
CA MET A 201 -16.67 -22.03 6.43
C MET A 201 -15.28 -21.87 7.06
N PHE A 202 -14.53 -20.86 6.62
CA PHE A 202 -13.22 -20.55 7.19
C PHE A 202 -13.34 -20.15 8.66
N ALA A 203 -14.29 -19.28 9.00
CA ALA A 203 -14.48 -18.82 10.36
C ALA A 203 -14.92 -19.93 11.31
N GLU A 204 -15.80 -20.82 10.87
CA GLU A 204 -16.20 -22.01 11.65
C GLU A 204 -14.99 -22.90 11.94
N THR A 205 -14.23 -23.24 10.90
CA THR A 205 -13.01 -24.06 11.03
C THR A 205 -11.94 -23.38 11.90
N ALA A 206 -11.73 -22.08 11.75
CA ALA A 206 -10.77 -21.35 12.57
C ALA A 206 -11.15 -21.39 14.07
N ARG A 207 -12.44 -21.24 14.40
CA ARG A 207 -12.92 -21.35 15.79
C ARG A 207 -12.78 -22.77 16.34
N GLU A 208 -13.04 -23.79 15.52
CA GLU A 208 -12.81 -25.20 15.91
C GLU A 208 -11.34 -25.45 16.30
N LEU A 209 -10.42 -24.76 15.63
CA LEU A 209 -8.98 -24.80 15.91
C LEU A 209 -8.53 -23.86 17.04
N GLY A 210 -9.44 -23.13 17.68
CA GLY A 210 -9.14 -22.18 18.74
C GLY A 210 -8.61 -20.82 18.27
N TYR A 211 -8.75 -20.47 16.98
CA TYR A 211 -8.35 -19.18 16.43
C TYR A 211 -9.50 -18.16 16.46
N HIS A 212 -9.18 -16.89 16.23
CA HIS A 212 -10.07 -15.75 16.41
C HIS A 212 -10.46 -15.08 15.08
N PRO A 213 -11.35 -15.69 14.27
CA PRO A 213 -11.75 -15.12 13.00
C PRO A 213 -12.66 -13.88 13.18
N PHE A 214 -12.40 -12.85 12.37
CA PHE A 214 -13.20 -11.62 12.34
C PHE A 214 -13.44 -11.15 10.91
N PRO A 215 -14.48 -10.31 10.66
CA PRO A 215 -14.75 -9.73 9.33
C PRO A 215 -13.62 -8.82 8.91
N ARG A 216 -13.12 -9.00 7.69
CA ARG A 216 -12.03 -8.19 7.15
C ARG A 216 -12.45 -6.73 6.97
N PRO A 217 -11.76 -5.75 7.59
CA PRO A 217 -12.06 -4.34 7.38
C PRO A 217 -11.84 -3.91 5.93
N SER A 218 -12.80 -3.17 5.37
CA SER A 218 -12.77 -2.81 3.95
C SER A 218 -13.39 -1.45 3.70
N SER A 219 -12.73 -0.64 2.88
CA SER A 219 -13.27 0.61 2.34
C SER A 219 -14.29 0.38 1.21
N ASN A 220 -15.10 -0.66 1.32
CA ASN A 220 -16.26 -0.96 0.50
C ASN A 220 -17.49 -0.74 1.39
N CYS A 221 -18.18 0.39 1.27
CA CYS A 221 -19.31 0.72 2.14
C CYS A 221 -20.39 -0.35 2.06
N SER A 222 -20.80 -0.91 3.19
CA SER A 222 -21.87 -1.93 3.25
C SER A 222 -23.27 -1.35 3.07
N ARG A 223 -23.41 -0.03 3.23
CA ARG A 223 -24.63 0.75 3.01
C ARG A 223 -24.26 2.14 2.49
N PRO A 224 -25.20 2.92 1.90
CA PRO A 224 -24.93 4.31 1.55
C PRO A 224 -24.38 5.09 2.75
N TYR A 225 -23.35 5.88 2.53
CA TYR A 225 -22.67 6.60 3.60
C TYR A 225 -22.22 7.98 3.14
N THR A 226 -22.55 9.02 3.88
CA THR A 226 -22.06 10.38 3.65
C THR A 226 -20.83 10.60 4.52
N ASN A 227 -19.70 10.87 3.89
CA ASN A 227 -18.41 11.02 4.56
C ASN A 227 -18.20 12.41 5.18
N ILE A 228 -17.04 12.60 5.83
CA ILE A 228 -16.67 13.86 6.51
C ILE A 228 -16.47 15.06 5.55
N GLU A 229 -16.39 14.82 4.23
CA GLU A 229 -16.38 15.87 3.20
C GLU A 229 -17.78 16.16 2.65
N GLY A 230 -18.83 15.54 3.19
CA GLY A 230 -20.20 15.67 2.70
C GLY A 230 -20.45 14.98 1.36
N LEU A 231 -19.60 14.03 0.96
CA LEU A 231 -19.75 13.23 -0.25
C LEU A 231 -20.41 11.90 0.07
N THR A 232 -21.37 11.47 -0.76
CA THR A 232 -22.08 10.21 -0.55
C THR A 232 -21.43 9.08 -1.34
N LEU A 233 -21.01 8.04 -0.62
CA LEU A 233 -20.57 6.77 -1.17
C LEU A 233 -21.76 5.83 -1.30
N GLY A 234 -21.81 5.04 -2.39
CA GLY A 234 -22.85 4.04 -2.61
C GLY A 234 -22.72 2.80 -1.73
N ALA A 235 -23.69 1.90 -1.80
CA ALA A 235 -23.60 0.59 -1.18
C ALA A 235 -22.85 -0.41 -2.10
N CYS A 236 -22.06 -1.28 -1.50
CA CYS A 236 -21.34 -2.34 -2.23
C CYS A 236 -22.31 -3.31 -2.89
N GLN A 237 -22.14 -3.53 -4.19
CA GLN A 237 -22.95 -4.44 -5.01
C GLN A 237 -22.47 -5.90 -4.94
N LEU A 238 -21.45 -6.19 -4.13
CA LEU A 238 -20.84 -7.53 -4.00
C LEU A 238 -20.40 -8.17 -5.33
N CYS A 239 -19.99 -7.37 -6.32
CA CYS A 239 -19.76 -7.81 -7.70
C CYS A 239 -18.44 -8.55 -7.94
N GLY A 240 -17.54 -8.67 -6.95
CA GLY A 240 -16.28 -9.40 -7.09
C GLY A 240 -15.17 -8.72 -7.93
N TYR A 241 -15.35 -7.46 -8.35
CA TYR A 241 -14.43 -6.75 -9.25
C TYR A 241 -13.66 -5.60 -8.56
N CYS A 242 -13.32 -5.70 -7.27
CA CYS A 242 -12.66 -4.60 -6.55
C CYS A 242 -11.19 -4.44 -6.94
N ASP A 243 -10.44 -5.55 -6.96
CA ASP A 243 -9.00 -5.53 -7.20
C ASP A 243 -8.69 -5.23 -8.67
N ARG A 244 -7.81 -4.27 -8.91
CA ARG A 244 -7.39 -3.78 -10.24
C ARG A 244 -8.46 -3.06 -11.07
N ASN A 245 -9.62 -2.78 -10.51
CA ASN A 245 -10.71 -2.09 -11.20
C ASN A 245 -11.17 -0.88 -10.40
N GLY A 246 -11.78 0.10 -11.07
CA GLY A 246 -12.60 1.12 -10.43
C GLY A 246 -13.90 0.52 -9.89
N CYS A 247 -14.69 1.31 -9.18
CA CYS A 247 -15.98 0.90 -8.65
C CYS A 247 -17.10 1.75 -9.26
N GLU A 248 -17.88 1.16 -10.14
CA GLU A 248 -18.99 1.85 -10.83
C GLU A 248 -20.09 2.33 -9.85
N ALA A 249 -20.32 1.56 -8.76
CA ALA A 249 -21.29 1.92 -7.73
C ALA A 249 -20.78 3.00 -6.76
N ASN A 250 -19.56 3.49 -6.91
CA ASN A 250 -18.90 4.42 -5.98
C ASN A 250 -18.92 3.96 -4.51
N ALA A 251 -19.06 2.65 -4.27
CA ALA A 251 -19.09 2.05 -2.94
C ALA A 251 -17.68 1.78 -2.39
N LYS A 252 -16.70 1.56 -3.27
CA LYS A 252 -15.31 1.45 -2.89
C LYS A 252 -14.68 2.84 -2.81
N ALA A 253 -14.17 3.20 -1.65
CA ALA A 253 -13.49 4.46 -1.46
C ALA A 253 -12.29 4.63 -2.41
N GLY A 254 -12.08 5.82 -2.85
CA GLY A 254 -10.97 6.27 -3.68
C GLY A 254 -10.91 7.80 -3.67
N PRO A 255 -9.80 8.43 -4.05
CA PRO A 255 -9.73 9.89 -4.08
C PRO A 255 -10.87 10.53 -4.87
N HIS A 256 -11.28 9.94 -6.00
CA HIS A 256 -12.38 10.40 -6.84
C HIS A 256 -13.76 10.36 -6.18
N VAL A 257 -13.93 9.50 -5.19
CA VAL A 257 -15.20 9.33 -4.48
C VAL A 257 -15.22 10.13 -3.19
N CYS A 258 -14.06 10.21 -2.50
CA CYS A 258 -13.99 10.67 -1.11
C CYS A 258 -13.50 12.12 -0.95
N VAL A 259 -12.68 12.65 -1.86
CA VAL A 259 -11.96 13.92 -1.67
C VAL A 259 -11.99 14.82 -2.89
N LEU A 260 -11.62 14.29 -4.05
CA LEU A 260 -11.42 15.08 -5.28
C LEU A 260 -12.62 15.90 -5.73
N PRO A 261 -13.89 15.43 -5.60
CA PRO A 261 -15.03 16.26 -5.97
C PRO A 261 -15.06 17.59 -5.21
N ARG A 262 -14.86 17.56 -3.89
CA ARG A 262 -14.80 18.78 -3.07
C ARG A 262 -13.55 19.61 -3.29
N LEU A 263 -12.40 18.96 -3.55
CA LEU A 263 -11.16 19.65 -3.81
C LEU A 263 -11.22 20.42 -5.15
N ARG A 264 -11.85 19.86 -6.18
CA ARG A 264 -12.02 20.50 -7.50
C ARG A 264 -12.99 21.68 -7.50
N GLU A 265 -13.89 21.74 -6.54
CA GLU A 265 -14.82 22.88 -6.33
C GLU A 265 -14.12 24.06 -5.62
N ASP A 266 -12.96 23.84 -5.00
CA ASP A 266 -12.26 24.85 -4.23
C ASP A 266 -11.46 25.80 -5.17
N ALA A 267 -11.82 27.10 -5.17
CA ALA A 267 -11.18 28.10 -6.02
C ALA A 267 -9.66 28.31 -5.74
N LYS A 268 -9.16 27.79 -4.62
CA LYS A 268 -7.73 27.83 -4.27
C LYS A 268 -6.95 26.63 -4.76
N PHE A 269 -7.60 25.68 -5.43
CA PHE A 269 -6.97 24.49 -5.96
C PHE A 269 -6.92 24.48 -7.49
N GLU A 270 -5.73 24.18 -8.03
CA GLU A 270 -5.53 23.94 -9.45
C GLU A 270 -4.95 22.54 -9.68
N MET A 271 -5.56 21.74 -10.57
CA MET A 271 -5.08 20.43 -10.99
C MET A 271 -4.41 20.53 -12.34
N ARG A 272 -3.15 20.10 -12.43
CA ARG A 272 -2.43 19.95 -13.69
C ARG A 272 -2.07 18.49 -13.90
N THR A 273 -2.72 17.89 -14.89
CA THR A 273 -2.46 16.51 -15.33
C THR A 273 -1.38 16.51 -16.42
N ARG A 274 -0.82 15.32 -16.70
CA ARG A 274 0.27 15.15 -17.66
C ARG A 274 1.53 15.96 -17.29
N SER A 275 1.70 16.25 -16.01
CA SER A 275 2.78 17.05 -15.44
C SER A 275 3.78 16.15 -14.71
N TRP A 276 4.80 15.73 -15.43
CA TRP A 276 5.83 14.84 -14.87
C TRP A 276 6.91 15.66 -14.17
N VAL A 277 6.87 15.70 -12.84
CA VAL A 277 7.90 16.38 -12.04
C VAL A 277 9.23 15.65 -12.19
N SER A 278 10.24 16.38 -12.65
CA SER A 278 11.56 15.84 -12.96
C SER A 278 12.59 16.12 -11.88
N ARG A 279 12.46 17.21 -11.12
CA ARG A 279 13.36 17.60 -10.02
C ARG A 279 12.72 18.64 -9.11
N LEU A 280 13.25 18.72 -7.90
CA LEU A 280 12.97 19.78 -6.94
C LEU A 280 14.04 20.87 -7.08
N VAL A 281 13.66 22.14 -6.97
CA VAL A 281 14.60 23.26 -6.97
C VAL A 281 15.08 23.46 -5.53
N TYR A 282 16.22 22.89 -5.19
CA TYR A 282 16.74 22.86 -3.83
C TYR A 282 17.82 23.91 -3.56
N ASP A 283 17.55 24.79 -2.61
CA ASP A 283 18.55 25.68 -2.02
C ASP A 283 19.15 25.00 -0.79
N LYS A 284 20.35 24.44 -0.97
CA LYS A 284 21.06 23.72 0.09
C LYS A 284 21.48 24.62 1.24
N ALA A 285 21.84 25.88 0.94
CA ALA A 285 22.28 26.83 1.97
C ALA A 285 21.12 27.25 2.88
N ALA A 286 19.96 27.51 2.28
CA ALA A 286 18.74 27.84 3.01
C ALA A 286 18.02 26.59 3.59
N LYS A 287 18.44 25.38 3.22
CA LYS A 287 17.73 24.12 3.51
C LYS A 287 16.25 24.19 3.12
N LYS A 288 16.00 24.64 1.89
CA LYS A 288 14.65 24.93 1.40
C LYS A 288 14.47 24.49 -0.05
N VAL A 289 13.31 23.90 -0.37
CA VAL A 289 12.88 23.67 -1.74
C VAL A 289 12.07 24.88 -2.20
N THR A 290 12.53 25.58 -3.22
CA THR A 290 11.89 26.82 -3.72
C THR A 290 10.82 26.56 -4.78
N GLY A 291 10.70 25.34 -5.27
CA GLY A 291 9.72 24.93 -6.26
C GLY A 291 10.06 23.58 -6.88
N VAL A 292 9.35 23.25 -7.93
CA VAL A 292 9.54 22.00 -8.69
C VAL A 292 9.64 22.29 -10.18
N VAL A 293 10.40 21.49 -10.91
CA VAL A 293 10.41 21.51 -12.37
C VAL A 293 9.67 20.28 -12.87
N TYR A 294 8.75 20.50 -13.82
CA TYR A 294 7.99 19.43 -14.46
C TYR A 294 7.93 19.60 -15.97
N THR A 295 7.75 18.50 -16.67
CA THR A 295 7.53 18.44 -18.12
C THR A 295 6.06 18.13 -18.38
N ASP A 296 5.39 18.92 -19.23
CA ASP A 296 4.11 18.51 -19.80
C ASP A 296 4.37 17.38 -20.81
N THR A 297 3.86 16.17 -20.49
CA THR A 297 4.15 14.97 -21.31
C THR A 297 3.47 14.97 -22.67
N ARG A 298 2.60 15.94 -22.98
CA ARG A 298 1.97 16.11 -24.30
C ARG A 298 2.80 17.00 -25.23
N SER A 299 3.29 18.13 -24.70
CA SER A 299 4.04 19.10 -25.48
C SER A 299 5.56 18.91 -25.39
N GLY A 300 6.06 18.29 -24.32
CA GLY A 300 7.48 18.22 -24.00
C GLY A 300 8.04 19.52 -23.40
N GLU A 301 7.20 20.52 -23.15
CA GLU A 301 7.62 21.78 -22.54
C GLU A 301 7.91 21.64 -21.06
N GLU A 302 8.94 22.35 -20.60
CA GLU A 302 9.32 22.39 -19.21
C GLU A 302 8.82 23.65 -18.50
N TYR A 303 8.31 23.46 -17.29
CA TYR A 303 7.84 24.52 -16.41
C TYR A 303 8.51 24.44 -15.04
N GLU A 304 8.82 25.59 -14.45
CA GLU A 304 9.18 25.72 -13.04
C GLU A 304 7.98 26.28 -12.27
N GLN A 305 7.48 25.52 -11.28
CA GLN A 305 6.43 25.98 -10.37
C GLN A 305 7.06 26.34 -9.03
N PRO A 306 7.26 27.64 -8.72
CA PRO A 306 7.68 28.07 -7.39
C PRO A 306 6.59 27.81 -6.34
N ALA A 307 7.01 27.45 -5.13
CA ALA A 307 6.08 27.19 -4.02
C ALA A 307 6.72 27.40 -2.65
N GLY A 308 5.92 27.88 -1.69
CA GLY A 308 6.32 28.02 -0.30
C GLY A 308 6.49 26.66 0.42
N ILE A 309 5.61 25.70 0.11
CA ILE A 309 5.62 24.32 0.63
C ILE A 309 5.61 23.35 -0.55
N VAL A 310 6.43 22.29 -0.45
CA VAL A 310 6.44 21.19 -1.41
C VAL A 310 6.08 19.89 -0.70
N VAL A 311 5.13 19.14 -1.27
CA VAL A 311 4.70 17.84 -0.74
C VAL A 311 4.94 16.75 -1.79
N LEU A 312 5.80 15.78 -1.46
CA LEU A 312 6.01 14.59 -2.26
C LEU A 312 4.98 13.52 -1.91
N SER A 313 4.19 13.13 -2.90
CA SER A 313 3.14 12.09 -2.84
C SER A 313 3.22 11.18 -4.06
N ALA A 314 4.43 10.99 -4.62
CA ALA A 314 4.69 10.37 -5.91
C ALA A 314 4.94 8.86 -5.80
N TYR A 315 4.35 8.18 -4.81
CA TYR A 315 4.60 6.76 -4.53
C TYR A 315 6.04 6.51 -4.05
N VAL A 316 6.36 5.27 -3.63
CA VAL A 316 7.69 4.94 -3.09
C VAL A 316 8.80 5.28 -4.07
N PHE A 317 8.68 4.79 -5.30
CA PHE A 317 9.72 4.94 -6.32
C PHE A 317 9.92 6.41 -6.73
N GLY A 318 8.82 7.14 -6.95
CA GLY A 318 8.89 8.55 -7.33
C GLY A 318 9.44 9.44 -6.22
N ASN A 319 9.07 9.20 -4.95
CA ASN A 319 9.60 9.98 -3.83
C ASN A 319 11.12 9.80 -3.69
N VAL A 320 11.62 8.57 -3.72
CA VAL A 320 13.06 8.28 -3.64
C VAL A 320 13.81 8.87 -4.84
N SER A 321 13.31 8.62 -6.05
CA SER A 321 13.92 9.12 -7.29
C SER A 321 14.04 10.64 -7.29
N LEU A 322 12.98 11.36 -6.89
CA LEU A 322 12.98 12.82 -6.86
C LEU A 322 13.99 13.40 -5.86
N LEU A 323 14.12 12.79 -4.67
CA LEU A 323 15.15 13.21 -3.70
C LEU A 323 16.55 13.03 -4.26
N LEU A 324 16.85 11.86 -4.82
CA LEU A 324 18.17 11.54 -5.36
C LEU A 324 18.51 12.44 -6.56
N HIS A 325 17.58 12.65 -7.50
CA HIS A 325 17.80 13.56 -8.64
C HIS A 325 17.94 15.02 -8.26
N SER A 326 17.44 15.40 -7.09
CA SER A 326 17.50 16.78 -6.60
C SER A 326 18.65 17.01 -5.62
N GLY A 327 19.44 15.98 -5.28
CA GLY A 327 20.53 16.07 -4.33
C GLY A 327 20.08 16.40 -2.91
N ILE A 328 18.88 15.94 -2.51
CA ILE A 328 18.32 16.11 -1.17
C ILE A 328 18.52 14.83 -0.37
N GLY A 329 19.25 14.93 0.73
CA GLY A 329 19.69 13.78 1.51
C GLY A 329 20.87 13.03 0.89
N GLU A 330 21.41 12.07 1.61
CA GLU A 330 22.51 11.20 1.17
C GLU A 330 21.95 9.86 0.72
N GLN A 331 22.34 9.41 -0.49
CA GLN A 331 21.98 8.09 -1.01
C GLN A 331 22.53 7.00 -0.08
N TYR A 332 21.70 6.00 0.22
CA TYR A 332 22.10 4.89 1.07
C TYR A 332 23.14 3.99 0.40
N ASP A 333 24.19 3.66 1.16
CA ASP A 333 25.21 2.68 0.80
C ASP A 333 25.15 1.49 1.78
N PRO A 334 24.77 0.29 1.33
CA PRO A 334 24.63 -0.89 2.19
C PRO A 334 25.98 -1.41 2.74
N ALA A 335 27.11 -1.09 2.09
CA ALA A 335 28.44 -1.53 2.53
C ALA A 335 28.90 -0.76 3.75
N THR A 336 28.73 0.56 3.73
CA THR A 336 29.12 1.46 4.82
C THR A 336 27.99 1.78 5.80
N GLN A 337 26.75 1.46 5.42
CA GLN A 337 25.49 1.81 6.11
C GLN A 337 25.30 3.33 6.28
N ARG A 338 25.97 4.15 5.46
CA ARG A 338 25.82 5.61 5.44
C ARG A 338 24.72 6.01 4.47
N GLY A 339 24.20 7.21 4.65
CA GLY A 339 23.07 7.71 3.88
C GLY A 339 21.73 7.14 4.35
N THR A 340 20.64 7.79 3.99
CA THR A 340 19.28 7.41 4.42
C THR A 340 18.30 7.30 3.28
N VAL A 341 18.53 8.00 2.15
CA VAL A 341 17.64 7.98 0.99
C VAL A 341 17.81 6.68 0.23
N GLY A 342 16.73 5.91 0.12
CA GLY A 342 16.71 4.58 -0.47
C GLY A 342 16.82 3.42 0.53
N LYS A 343 17.12 3.71 1.81
CA LYS A 343 17.27 2.72 2.88
C LYS A 343 15.95 2.02 3.21
N ASN A 344 16.04 0.77 3.71
CA ASN A 344 14.91 0.00 4.23
C ASN A 344 13.77 -0.19 3.21
N TYR A 345 14.09 -0.42 1.94
CA TYR A 345 13.07 -0.82 0.99
C TYR A 345 12.51 -2.18 1.38
N CYS A 346 11.19 -2.25 1.55
CA CYS A 346 10.46 -3.45 1.92
C CYS A 346 9.29 -3.70 0.96
N TYR A 347 8.89 -4.97 0.85
CA TYR A 347 7.81 -5.37 -0.04
C TYR A 347 7.00 -6.51 0.57
N GLN A 348 5.72 -6.29 0.87
CA GLN A 348 4.86 -7.25 1.56
C GLN A 348 4.99 -8.67 0.98
N LEU A 349 5.22 -9.65 1.84
CA LEU A 349 5.24 -11.05 1.43
C LEU A 349 3.82 -11.48 1.05
N SER A 350 3.62 -11.81 -0.21
CA SER A 350 2.34 -12.29 -0.72
C SER A 350 2.53 -13.48 -1.67
N ARG A 351 1.49 -13.93 -2.39
CA ARG A 351 1.48 -15.16 -3.21
C ARG A 351 1.79 -16.44 -2.41
N MET A 352 1.63 -16.42 -1.12
CA MET A 352 1.60 -17.60 -0.27
C MET A 352 0.15 -18.07 -0.15
N GLY A 353 -0.08 -19.37 -0.14
CA GLY A 353 -1.43 -19.90 0.00
C GLY A 353 -1.58 -21.32 -0.49
N VAL A 354 -2.74 -21.89 -0.24
CA VAL A 354 -3.12 -23.24 -0.67
C VAL A 354 -4.51 -23.23 -1.27
N THR A 355 -4.67 -23.90 -2.41
CA THR A 355 -5.97 -24.02 -3.09
C THR A 355 -6.66 -25.32 -2.68
N MET A 356 -7.94 -25.25 -2.39
CA MET A 356 -8.80 -26.36 -2.01
C MET A 356 -9.89 -26.54 -3.07
N PHE A 357 -10.25 -27.76 -3.40
CA PHE A 357 -11.31 -28.10 -4.33
C PHE A 357 -12.37 -28.96 -3.64
N PHE A 358 -13.65 -28.63 -3.87
CA PHE A 358 -14.80 -29.28 -3.25
C PHE A 358 -15.76 -29.78 -4.36
N GLU A 359 -16.05 -31.08 -4.40
CA GLU A 359 -17.00 -31.62 -5.38
C GLU A 359 -18.46 -31.37 -5.01
N ASP A 360 -18.73 -31.27 -3.73
CA ASP A 360 -20.08 -31.15 -3.13
C ASP A 360 -20.54 -29.71 -2.87
N ARG A 361 -19.72 -28.71 -3.21
CA ARG A 361 -19.99 -27.29 -2.90
C ARG A 361 -19.73 -26.37 -4.07
N ASN A 362 -20.60 -25.39 -4.25
CA ASN A 362 -20.46 -24.33 -5.23
C ASN A 362 -20.15 -23.00 -4.54
N PHE A 363 -19.19 -22.27 -5.07
CA PHE A 363 -18.85 -20.92 -4.65
C PHE A 363 -19.08 -19.97 -5.82
N ASN A 364 -19.72 -18.82 -5.59
CA ASN A 364 -19.98 -17.85 -6.64
C ASN A 364 -18.82 -16.87 -6.80
N PRO A 365 -17.90 -17.04 -7.76
CA PRO A 365 -16.77 -16.13 -7.95
C PRO A 365 -17.18 -14.75 -8.49
N PHE A 366 -18.41 -14.58 -8.95
CA PHE A 366 -18.97 -13.30 -9.38
C PHE A 366 -19.60 -12.52 -8.23
N MET A 367 -19.55 -13.03 -7.01
CA MET A 367 -20.10 -12.38 -5.84
C MET A 367 -19.05 -12.33 -4.73
N GLY A 368 -18.59 -11.13 -4.40
CA GLY A 368 -17.65 -10.95 -3.31
C GLY A 368 -16.83 -9.67 -3.44
N ALA A 369 -16.55 -9.05 -2.31
CA ALA A 369 -15.62 -7.95 -2.16
C ALA A 369 -14.59 -8.35 -1.09
N PRO A 370 -13.48 -7.63 -0.92
CA PRO A 370 -12.52 -7.96 0.14
C PRO A 370 -13.14 -8.09 1.53
N GLY A 371 -14.09 -7.21 1.86
CA GLY A 371 -14.81 -7.24 3.14
C GLY A 371 -15.82 -8.38 3.30
N THR A 372 -16.07 -9.22 2.27
CA THR A 372 -16.88 -10.43 2.39
C THR A 372 -16.08 -11.65 2.86
N GLN A 373 -14.82 -11.45 3.20
CA GLN A 373 -13.89 -12.49 3.67
C GLN A 373 -13.67 -12.37 5.17
N MET A 374 -13.47 -13.51 5.81
CA MET A 374 -12.98 -13.58 7.19
C MET A 374 -11.46 -13.69 7.21
N VAL A 375 -10.87 -13.21 8.29
CA VAL A 375 -9.42 -13.20 8.50
C VAL A 375 -9.10 -13.61 9.93
N ILE A 376 -7.93 -14.20 10.14
CA ILE A 376 -7.32 -14.41 11.46
C ILE A 376 -5.97 -13.72 11.54
N ASP A 377 -5.68 -13.16 12.71
CA ASP A 377 -4.44 -12.46 13.04
C ASP A 377 -3.61 -13.20 14.09
N ASP A 378 -4.03 -14.41 14.46
CA ASP A 378 -3.36 -15.23 15.49
C ASP A 378 -1.89 -15.50 15.19
N PHE A 379 -1.49 -15.36 13.91
CA PHE A 379 -0.11 -15.55 13.44
C PHE A 379 0.50 -14.30 12.82
N ASP A 380 -0.07 -13.13 13.10
CA ASP A 380 0.48 -11.84 12.65
C ASP A 380 1.31 -11.17 13.75
N ALA A 381 2.25 -10.33 13.32
CA ALA A 381 3.12 -9.51 14.19
C ALA A 381 3.71 -10.36 15.33
N ASP A 382 3.41 -10.00 16.58
CA ASP A 382 3.84 -10.69 17.79
C ASP A 382 2.65 -11.24 18.61
N ASN A 383 1.55 -11.57 17.92
CA ASN A 383 0.36 -12.18 18.55
C ASN A 383 0.59 -13.64 19.00
N PHE A 384 1.73 -14.22 18.65
CA PHE A 384 2.19 -15.56 19.06
C PHE A 384 3.64 -15.52 19.53
N ASP A 385 4.13 -16.59 20.15
CA ASP A 385 5.50 -16.63 20.68
C ASP A 385 6.52 -16.99 19.59
N HIS A 386 7.53 -16.12 19.39
CA HIS A 386 8.63 -16.31 18.46
C HIS A 386 9.88 -16.94 19.07
N GLY A 387 9.92 -17.11 20.40
CA GLY A 387 11.14 -17.42 21.17
C GLY A 387 12.02 -18.54 20.63
N SER A 388 11.43 -19.58 20.02
CA SER A 388 12.17 -20.72 19.45
C SER A 388 12.09 -20.82 17.92
N LEU A 389 11.42 -19.89 17.24
CA LEU A 389 11.09 -20.06 15.83
C LEU A 389 12.20 -19.55 14.88
N GLY A 390 13.06 -18.66 15.36
CA GLY A 390 14.20 -18.15 14.59
C GLY A 390 13.82 -17.20 13.46
N PHE A 391 12.66 -16.54 13.54
CA PHE A 391 12.21 -15.44 12.68
C PHE A 391 11.38 -14.45 13.48
N LEU A 392 11.13 -13.27 12.90
CA LEU A 392 10.32 -12.18 13.44
C LEU A 392 9.19 -11.83 12.47
N GLY A 393 8.12 -11.23 13.00
CA GLY A 393 6.95 -10.88 12.24
C GLY A 393 6.00 -12.05 12.03
N GLY A 394 5.01 -11.89 11.17
CA GLY A 394 3.98 -12.89 10.97
C GLY A 394 3.19 -12.68 9.69
N ALA A 395 2.03 -13.32 9.60
CA ALA A 395 1.13 -13.18 8.47
C ALA A 395 -0.33 -13.22 8.89
N ILE A 396 -1.16 -12.39 8.27
CA ILE A 396 -2.60 -12.56 8.29
C ILE A 396 -2.99 -13.72 7.37
N ILE A 397 -3.97 -14.50 7.77
CA ILE A 397 -4.49 -15.64 7.01
C ILE A 397 -5.95 -15.38 6.66
N THR A 398 -6.30 -15.47 5.38
CA THR A 398 -7.65 -15.25 4.88
C THR A 398 -8.08 -16.39 3.97
N CYS A 399 -9.39 -16.58 3.84
CA CYS A 399 -9.95 -17.52 2.85
C CYS A 399 -10.92 -16.79 1.93
N GLY A 400 -10.86 -17.11 0.65
CA GLY A 400 -11.77 -16.60 -0.35
C GLY A 400 -11.83 -17.49 -1.58
N HIS A 401 -12.86 -17.32 -2.38
CA HIS A 401 -12.90 -17.85 -3.73
C HIS A 401 -12.28 -16.84 -4.70
N GLY A 402 -12.03 -17.26 -5.93
CA GLY A 402 -11.55 -16.38 -7.00
C GLY A 402 -12.53 -15.25 -7.30
N ASP A 403 -12.01 -14.22 -7.94
CA ASP A 403 -12.85 -13.15 -8.47
C ASP A 403 -13.58 -13.56 -9.77
N GLY A 404 -14.59 -12.77 -10.16
CA GLY A 404 -15.42 -13.02 -11.33
C GLY A 404 -14.73 -12.86 -12.68
N ARG A 405 -13.42 -13.03 -12.78
CA ARG A 405 -12.62 -12.85 -13.99
C ARG A 405 -12.23 -14.19 -14.63
N PRO A 406 -13.10 -14.85 -15.40
CA PRO A 406 -12.86 -16.20 -15.95
C PRO A 406 -11.65 -16.28 -16.88
N ILE A 407 -11.23 -15.17 -17.50
CA ILE A 407 -10.01 -15.14 -18.31
C ILE A 407 -8.76 -15.20 -17.44
N SER A 408 -8.80 -14.65 -16.24
CA SER A 408 -7.67 -14.58 -15.31
C SER A 408 -7.69 -15.68 -14.26
N TYR A 409 -8.86 -16.05 -13.76
CA TYR A 409 -9.04 -17.06 -12.73
C TYR A 409 -9.40 -18.42 -13.33
N ARG A 410 -8.53 -19.38 -13.20
CA ARG A 410 -8.66 -20.72 -13.79
C ARG A 410 -8.06 -21.76 -12.85
N PRO A 411 -8.77 -22.05 -11.74
CA PRO A 411 -8.29 -23.04 -10.78
C PRO A 411 -8.40 -24.44 -11.37
N THR A 412 -7.32 -25.19 -11.29
CA THR A 412 -7.28 -26.61 -11.69
C THR A 412 -6.40 -27.39 -10.73
N PRO A 413 -6.77 -28.65 -10.37
CA PRO A 413 -5.92 -29.52 -9.56
C PRO A 413 -4.56 -29.81 -10.21
N ALA A 414 -3.59 -30.21 -9.39
CA ALA A 414 -2.29 -30.65 -9.88
C ALA A 414 -2.44 -31.81 -10.90
N GLY A 415 -1.55 -31.86 -11.87
CA GLY A 415 -1.59 -32.86 -12.96
C GLY A 415 -2.59 -32.53 -14.10
N THR A 416 -3.40 -31.48 -13.97
CA THR A 416 -4.24 -31.03 -15.09
C THR A 416 -3.35 -30.50 -16.24
N PRO A 417 -3.55 -30.92 -17.48
CA PRO A 417 -2.85 -30.36 -18.63
C PRO A 417 -3.03 -28.83 -18.70
N ARG A 418 -2.01 -28.12 -19.20
CA ARG A 418 -2.02 -26.65 -19.27
C ARG A 418 -2.79 -26.08 -20.47
N TRP A 419 -3.25 -26.94 -21.38
CA TRP A 419 -3.97 -26.60 -22.61
C TRP A 419 -4.79 -27.79 -23.13
N GLY A 420 -5.62 -27.57 -24.16
CA GLY A 420 -6.39 -28.59 -24.80
C GLY A 420 -7.75 -28.88 -24.13
N SER A 421 -8.43 -29.93 -24.60
CA SER A 421 -9.80 -30.25 -24.15
C SER A 421 -9.89 -30.68 -22.70
N ALA A 422 -8.90 -31.41 -22.20
CA ALA A 422 -8.83 -31.81 -20.78
C ALA A 422 -8.70 -30.60 -19.86
N TRP A 423 -7.84 -29.62 -20.24
CA TRP A 423 -7.73 -28.35 -19.53
C TRP A 423 -9.06 -27.56 -19.51
N LYS A 424 -9.73 -27.44 -20.66
CA LYS A 424 -11.03 -26.75 -20.76
C LYS A 424 -12.09 -27.39 -19.86
N LYS A 425 -12.19 -28.73 -19.88
CA LYS A 425 -13.12 -29.47 -19.01
C LYS A 425 -12.81 -29.29 -17.53
N ALA A 426 -11.54 -29.36 -17.14
CA ALA A 426 -11.12 -29.16 -15.76
C ALA A 426 -11.40 -27.72 -15.29
N THR A 427 -11.09 -26.72 -16.13
CA THR A 427 -11.38 -25.31 -15.80
C THR A 427 -12.88 -25.09 -15.60
N ALA A 428 -13.73 -25.59 -16.50
CA ALA A 428 -15.17 -25.47 -16.35
C ALA A 428 -15.69 -26.17 -15.09
N ARG A 429 -15.18 -27.39 -14.78
CA ARG A 429 -15.56 -28.15 -13.60
C ARG A 429 -15.19 -27.41 -12.30
N TRP A 430 -13.96 -26.90 -12.19
CA TRP A 430 -13.42 -26.41 -10.93
C TRP A 430 -13.59 -24.91 -10.70
N TYR A 431 -14.07 -24.16 -11.69
CA TYR A 431 -14.22 -22.70 -11.61
C TYR A 431 -15.04 -22.24 -10.40
N GLN A 432 -16.15 -22.92 -10.12
CA GLN A 432 -17.03 -22.63 -8.98
C GLN A 432 -16.83 -23.58 -7.79
N HIS A 433 -15.83 -24.43 -7.83
CA HIS A 433 -15.59 -25.47 -6.82
C HIS A 433 -14.24 -25.29 -6.09
N ALA A 434 -13.61 -24.13 -6.22
CA ALA A 434 -12.30 -23.87 -5.64
C ALA A 434 -12.31 -22.71 -4.65
N LEU A 435 -11.62 -22.91 -3.52
CA LEU A 435 -11.29 -21.89 -2.54
C LEU A 435 -9.78 -21.75 -2.42
N ASN A 436 -9.33 -20.59 -1.95
CA ASN A 436 -7.93 -20.36 -1.68
C ASN A 436 -7.74 -19.75 -0.29
N ILE A 437 -6.94 -20.40 0.55
CA ILE A 437 -6.37 -19.76 1.73
C ILE A 437 -5.16 -18.99 1.27
N SER A 438 -5.13 -17.70 1.59
CA SER A 438 -4.06 -16.76 1.21
C SER A 438 -3.43 -16.16 2.45
N LEU A 439 -2.13 -15.94 2.38
CA LEU A 439 -1.35 -15.28 3.42
C LEU A 439 -0.77 -13.99 2.88
N SER A 440 -0.81 -12.94 3.72
CA SER A 440 -0.04 -11.72 3.53
C SER A 440 0.88 -11.58 4.73
N GLY A 441 2.19 -11.60 4.50
CA GLY A 441 3.20 -11.59 5.54
C GLY A 441 3.94 -10.27 5.64
N SER A 442 4.48 -9.99 6.82
CA SER A 442 5.40 -8.89 7.04
C SER A 442 6.71 -9.12 6.28
N ASN A 443 7.37 -8.03 5.90
CA ASN A 443 8.72 -8.03 5.35
C ASN A 443 9.50 -6.93 6.09
N TYR A 444 10.27 -7.33 7.08
CA TYR A 444 11.02 -6.38 7.88
C TYR A 444 12.28 -5.92 7.16
N ALA A 445 12.72 -4.71 7.49
CA ALA A 445 13.87 -4.08 6.85
C ALA A 445 15.12 -4.95 6.89
N ASN A 446 15.80 -5.03 5.74
CA ASN A 446 17.12 -5.64 5.61
C ASN A 446 18.07 -4.65 4.92
N ARG A 447 19.32 -4.53 5.40
CA ARG A 447 20.30 -3.56 4.88
C ARG A 447 20.65 -3.76 3.40
N HIS A 448 20.43 -4.96 2.87
CA HIS A 448 20.71 -5.30 1.47
C HIS A 448 19.53 -5.04 0.53
N ASN A 449 18.36 -4.68 1.06
CA ASN A 449 17.17 -4.29 0.32
C ASN A 449 17.03 -2.77 0.30
N TYR A 450 17.31 -2.14 -0.85
CA TYR A 450 17.40 -0.70 -0.97
C TYR A 450 17.12 -0.19 -2.38
N LEU A 451 16.96 1.12 -2.49
CA LEU A 451 16.78 1.84 -3.74
C LEU A 451 17.94 2.83 -3.94
N ASP A 452 18.49 2.89 -5.15
CA ASP A 452 19.53 3.85 -5.54
C ASP A 452 19.38 4.26 -7.02
N LEU A 453 20.30 5.02 -7.57
CA LEU A 453 20.30 5.37 -8.98
C LEU A 453 21.17 4.40 -9.80
N ASP A 454 20.65 3.99 -10.95
CA ASP A 454 21.39 3.11 -11.87
C ASP A 454 22.47 3.90 -12.62
N PRO A 455 23.73 3.48 -12.63
CA PRO A 455 24.81 4.19 -13.30
C PRO A 455 24.77 4.06 -14.83
N THR A 456 24.03 3.10 -15.37
CA THR A 456 24.05 2.74 -16.79
C THR A 456 22.80 3.18 -17.53
N TYR A 457 21.62 2.86 -16.97
CA TYR A 457 20.35 3.07 -17.65
C TYR A 457 19.71 4.40 -17.28
N LYS A 458 19.12 5.05 -18.29
CA LYS A 458 18.50 6.37 -18.17
C LYS A 458 17.05 6.35 -18.64
N ASP A 459 16.26 7.26 -18.10
CA ASP A 459 14.89 7.52 -18.55
C ASP A 459 14.89 8.35 -19.85
N GLN A 460 13.68 8.63 -20.38
CA GLN A 460 13.50 9.42 -21.59
C GLN A 460 13.94 10.89 -21.44
N LEU A 461 14.14 11.39 -20.24
CA LEU A 461 14.67 12.74 -19.96
C LEU A 461 16.19 12.72 -19.74
N GLY A 462 16.86 11.58 -19.99
CA GLY A 462 18.31 11.42 -19.85
C GLY A 462 18.80 11.27 -18.41
N ARG A 463 17.91 11.07 -17.42
CA ARG A 463 18.25 10.92 -16.00
C ARG A 463 18.48 9.44 -15.67
N PRO A 464 19.38 9.12 -14.72
CA PRO A 464 19.54 7.76 -14.22
C PRO A 464 18.20 7.14 -13.79
N LEU A 465 17.94 5.89 -14.18
CA LEU A 465 16.77 5.17 -13.66
C LEU A 465 16.94 4.87 -12.17
N LEU A 466 15.83 4.80 -11.45
CA LEU A 466 15.84 4.23 -10.09
C LEU A 466 16.19 2.75 -10.20
N ARG A 467 17.10 2.28 -9.33
CA ARG A 467 17.49 0.87 -9.25
C ARG A 467 16.97 0.26 -7.96
N MET A 468 16.30 -0.87 -8.08
CA MET A 468 15.85 -1.68 -6.97
C MET A 468 16.81 -2.87 -6.77
N THR A 469 17.41 -2.95 -5.60
CA THR A 469 18.13 -4.14 -5.12
C THR A 469 17.24 -4.79 -4.06
N TYR A 470 16.71 -6.00 -4.33
CA TYR A 470 15.78 -6.66 -3.43
C TYR A 470 15.81 -8.17 -3.56
N ASN A 471 15.86 -8.85 -2.43
CA ASN A 471 15.69 -10.31 -2.35
C ASN A 471 15.04 -10.70 -1.01
N PHE A 472 14.50 -11.91 -0.97
CA PHE A 472 14.07 -12.53 0.28
C PHE A 472 15.27 -12.89 1.15
N VAL A 473 15.07 -12.85 2.46
CA VAL A 473 16.06 -13.21 3.46
C VAL A 473 15.60 -14.41 4.28
N ASP A 474 16.47 -14.98 5.09
CA ASP A 474 16.19 -16.16 5.92
C ASP A 474 14.94 -16.00 6.79
N ASN A 475 14.74 -14.82 7.34
CA ASN A 475 13.53 -14.46 8.09
C ASN A 475 12.25 -14.69 7.27
N ASP A 476 12.24 -14.30 6.00
CA ASP A 476 11.07 -14.40 5.12
C ASP A 476 10.74 -15.85 4.77
N TYR A 477 11.76 -16.68 4.57
CA TYR A 477 11.57 -18.11 4.29
C TYR A 477 10.99 -18.84 5.49
N LYS A 478 11.54 -18.64 6.69
CA LYS A 478 11.06 -19.25 7.94
C LYS A 478 9.64 -18.82 8.30
N LEU A 479 9.35 -17.51 8.17
CA LEU A 479 7.99 -16.97 8.35
C LEU A 479 7.02 -17.64 7.38
N SER A 480 7.39 -17.72 6.09
CA SER A 480 6.57 -18.34 5.05
C SER A 480 6.27 -19.80 5.36
N GLU A 481 7.24 -20.55 5.80
CA GLU A 481 7.09 -21.98 6.14
C GLU A 481 6.19 -22.18 7.36
N TYR A 482 6.45 -21.44 8.43
CA TYR A 482 5.65 -21.53 9.66
C TYR A 482 4.19 -21.14 9.43
N CYS A 483 3.93 -19.95 8.89
CA CYS A 483 2.56 -19.47 8.67
C CYS A 483 1.81 -20.34 7.65
N MET A 484 2.52 -20.90 6.64
CA MET A 484 1.91 -21.84 5.71
C MET A 484 1.53 -23.16 6.39
N SER A 485 2.30 -23.64 7.35
CA SER A 485 1.92 -24.85 8.13
C SER A 485 0.57 -24.68 8.81
N LYS A 486 0.28 -23.48 9.34
CA LYS A 486 -1.01 -23.12 9.95
C LYS A 486 -2.13 -23.04 8.92
N ALA A 487 -1.87 -22.42 7.78
CA ALA A 487 -2.83 -22.37 6.66
C ALA A 487 -3.19 -23.77 6.14
N VAL A 488 -2.22 -24.67 6.03
CA VAL A 488 -2.44 -26.07 5.62
C VAL A 488 -3.23 -26.84 6.69
N GLN A 489 -2.99 -26.59 7.97
CA GLN A 489 -3.79 -27.16 9.07
C GLN A 489 -5.26 -26.77 8.91
N ILE A 490 -5.56 -25.47 8.73
CA ILE A 490 -6.92 -24.97 8.50
C ILE A 490 -7.52 -25.63 7.24
N ALA A 491 -6.79 -25.64 6.13
CA ALA A 491 -7.24 -26.22 4.88
C ALA A 491 -7.61 -27.71 5.01
N LYS A 492 -6.82 -28.50 5.73
CA LYS A 492 -7.12 -29.92 6.00
C LYS A 492 -8.38 -30.09 6.84
N THR A 493 -8.56 -29.26 7.87
CA THR A 493 -9.74 -29.29 8.74
C THR A 493 -11.02 -28.91 7.99
N MET A 494 -10.95 -28.08 6.93
CA MET A 494 -12.06 -27.77 6.04
C MET A 494 -12.49 -28.96 5.17
N LYS A 495 -11.75 -30.08 5.15
CA LYS A 495 -12.07 -31.35 4.45
C LYS A 495 -12.36 -31.17 2.95
N PRO A 496 -11.45 -30.54 2.16
CA PRO A 496 -11.65 -30.47 0.71
C PRO A 496 -11.54 -31.85 0.05
N THR A 497 -12.20 -32.04 -1.10
CA THR A 497 -12.05 -33.25 -1.92
C THR A 497 -10.61 -33.38 -2.44
N ILE A 498 -10.00 -32.25 -2.85
CA ILE A 498 -8.60 -32.19 -3.28
C ILE A 498 -7.94 -31.00 -2.58
N LEU A 499 -6.81 -31.26 -1.92
CA LEU A 499 -5.93 -30.22 -1.40
C LEU A 499 -4.78 -30.01 -2.38
N GLY A 500 -4.62 -28.78 -2.86
CA GLY A 500 -3.52 -28.40 -3.75
C GLY A 500 -2.18 -28.25 -3.00
N GLU A 501 -1.11 -28.15 -3.78
CA GLU A 501 0.23 -27.93 -3.21
C GLU A 501 0.34 -26.52 -2.60
N PRO A 502 0.90 -26.40 -1.38
CA PRO A 502 1.15 -25.12 -0.74
C PRO A 502 2.18 -24.29 -1.52
N ARG A 503 1.88 -23.03 -1.75
CA ARG A 503 2.81 -22.07 -2.35
C ARG A 503 3.57 -21.33 -1.26
N LEU A 504 4.84 -21.66 -1.12
CA LEU A 504 5.79 -21.08 -0.17
C LEU A 504 6.73 -20.09 -0.85
N ARG A 505 7.43 -19.29 -0.08
CA ARG A 505 8.60 -18.55 -0.56
C ARG A 505 9.78 -19.51 -0.62
N ARG A 506 10.33 -19.66 -1.81
CA ARG A 506 11.51 -20.51 -2.09
C ARG A 506 12.32 -19.87 -3.22
N GLY A 507 13.65 -19.88 -3.06
CA GLY A 507 14.54 -19.25 -4.02
C GLY A 507 14.44 -17.72 -4.06
N ASP A 508 15.15 -17.11 -4.99
CA ASP A 508 15.21 -15.66 -5.13
C ASP A 508 13.85 -15.04 -5.49
N TYR A 509 13.70 -13.76 -5.18
CA TYR A 509 12.51 -12.98 -5.50
C TYR A 509 12.27 -12.95 -7.03
N ASP A 510 11.07 -13.35 -7.45
CA ASP A 510 10.66 -13.25 -8.86
C ASP A 510 9.90 -11.94 -9.08
N ILE A 511 10.50 -11.04 -9.86
CA ILE A 511 9.94 -9.72 -10.17
C ILE A 511 8.82 -9.75 -11.20
N VAL A 512 8.66 -10.84 -11.94
CA VAL A 512 7.70 -10.89 -13.06
C VAL A 512 6.24 -10.99 -12.62
N PRO A 513 5.87 -11.89 -11.69
CA PRO A 513 4.48 -12.04 -11.30
C PRO A 513 4.04 -11.00 -10.27
N TYR A 514 2.82 -10.52 -10.43
CA TYR A 514 2.19 -9.64 -9.43
C TYR A 514 2.17 -10.29 -8.04
N GLN A 515 2.60 -9.55 -7.07
CA GLN A 515 2.57 -9.94 -5.66
C GLN A 515 1.66 -9.04 -4.85
N SER A 516 1.98 -7.75 -4.78
CA SER A 516 1.16 -6.71 -4.16
C SER A 516 1.57 -5.34 -4.70
N THR A 517 0.84 -4.29 -4.35
CA THR A 517 1.23 -2.89 -4.63
C THR A 517 1.87 -2.25 -3.39
N HIS A 518 2.24 -3.07 -2.39
CA HIS A 518 2.64 -2.62 -1.05
C HIS A 518 4.17 -2.50 -0.94
N ASN A 519 4.72 -1.55 -1.69
CA ASN A 519 6.12 -1.14 -1.54
C ASN A 519 6.21 -0.11 -0.42
N THR A 520 7.21 -0.22 0.46
CA THR A 520 7.43 0.68 1.59
C THR A 520 8.91 1.02 1.76
N GLY A 521 9.22 2.04 2.55
CA GLY A 521 10.59 2.43 2.80
C GLY A 521 11.23 3.28 1.71
N GLY A 522 12.49 3.61 1.89
CA GLY A 522 13.26 4.47 0.98
C GLY A 522 13.32 5.94 1.40
N THR A 523 12.30 6.45 2.13
CA THR A 523 12.32 7.80 2.73
C THR A 523 11.84 7.75 4.17
N ILE A 524 12.34 6.78 4.93
CA ILE A 524 11.80 6.37 6.22
C ILE A 524 11.76 7.48 7.25
N GLN A 525 10.73 7.46 8.09
CA GLN A 525 10.58 8.33 9.25
C GLN A 525 11.42 7.87 10.43
N GLY A 526 11.75 8.80 11.31
CA GLY A 526 12.45 8.49 12.55
C GLY A 526 12.63 9.70 13.44
N THR A 527 13.32 9.50 14.55
CA THR A 527 13.65 10.54 15.54
C THR A 527 15.07 11.09 15.40
N ASP A 528 15.89 10.44 14.54
CA ASP A 528 17.29 10.81 14.32
C ASP A 528 17.55 10.98 12.82
N PRO A 529 18.06 12.16 12.37
CA PRO A 529 18.40 12.42 10.98
C PRO A 529 19.50 11.50 10.42
N LYS A 530 20.31 10.88 11.28
CA LYS A 530 21.34 9.91 10.86
C LYS A 530 20.73 8.56 10.42
N SER A 531 19.52 8.26 10.81
CA SER A 531 18.84 6.98 10.53
C SER A 531 17.57 7.11 9.71
N SER A 532 17.09 8.33 9.46
CA SER A 532 15.82 8.60 8.77
C SER A 532 15.93 9.78 7.80
N VAL A 533 14.99 9.86 6.84
CA VAL A 533 14.88 10.97 5.88
C VAL A 533 13.96 12.06 6.39
N VAL A 534 12.89 11.66 7.09
CA VAL A 534 11.89 12.59 7.61
C VAL A 534 11.70 12.40 9.11
N ASN A 535 11.29 13.50 9.78
CA ASN A 535 10.94 13.46 11.20
C ASN A 535 9.50 12.93 11.41
N ARG A 536 9.04 12.93 12.67
CA ARG A 536 7.71 12.44 13.04
C ARG A 536 6.52 13.16 12.38
N TYR A 537 6.73 14.36 11.83
CA TYR A 537 5.72 15.12 11.10
C TYR A 537 5.84 14.93 9.58
N LEU A 538 6.64 13.96 9.14
CA LEU A 538 6.98 13.68 7.75
C LEU A 538 7.67 14.85 7.04
N GLN A 539 8.24 15.79 7.79
CA GLN A 539 9.06 16.87 7.30
C GLN A 539 10.49 16.37 7.07
N ALA A 540 11.06 16.67 5.91
CA ALA A 540 12.43 16.31 5.58
C ALA A 540 13.44 17.03 6.49
N TRP A 541 14.46 16.29 6.97
CA TRP A 541 15.51 16.87 7.80
C TRP A 541 16.38 17.87 7.02
N ASP A 542 16.58 17.63 5.73
CA ASP A 542 17.43 18.44 4.87
C ASP A 542 16.71 19.65 4.24
N ALA A 543 15.38 19.69 4.28
CA ALA A 543 14.61 20.79 3.69
C ALA A 543 13.33 21.04 4.50
N HIS A 544 13.32 22.08 5.31
CA HIS A 544 12.27 22.33 6.30
C HIS A 544 10.88 22.65 5.73
N ASN A 545 10.75 22.96 4.44
CA ASN A 545 9.47 23.16 3.76
C ASN A 545 9.08 22.01 2.82
N LEU A 546 9.82 20.89 2.89
CA LEU A 546 9.54 19.67 2.14
C LEU A 546 8.90 18.64 3.07
N PHE A 547 7.73 18.14 2.67
CA PHE A 547 7.01 17.07 3.37
C PHE A 547 6.88 15.87 2.46
N ILE A 548 7.11 14.65 2.97
CA ILE A 548 7.11 13.42 2.16
C ILE A 548 6.03 12.49 2.70
N MET A 549 5.03 12.21 1.85
CA MET A 549 3.86 11.42 2.22
C MET A 549 3.90 10.01 1.63
N GLY A 550 3.16 9.12 2.25
CA GLY A 550 2.91 7.77 1.74
C GLY A 550 3.83 6.72 2.34
N ALA A 551 3.72 5.51 1.81
CA ALA A 551 4.38 4.33 2.37
C ALA A 551 5.91 4.33 2.22
N SER A 552 6.49 5.25 1.43
CA SER A 552 7.95 5.44 1.39
C SER A 552 8.53 5.83 2.75
N THR A 553 7.71 6.40 3.64
CA THR A 553 8.14 6.83 4.98
C THR A 553 8.04 5.73 6.05
N PHE A 554 7.54 4.54 5.72
CA PHE A 554 7.42 3.43 6.66
C PHE A 554 8.78 2.79 6.92
N PRO A 555 9.17 2.56 8.18
CA PRO A 555 10.46 1.94 8.52
C PRO A 555 10.60 0.49 8.06
N GLN A 556 9.48 -0.25 8.04
CA GLN A 556 9.34 -1.63 7.56
C GLN A 556 7.91 -1.91 7.11
N GLN A 557 7.70 -3.01 6.39
CA GLN A 557 6.40 -3.50 5.97
C GLN A 557 5.89 -4.56 6.96
N VAL A 558 4.72 -4.33 7.54
CA VAL A 558 4.00 -5.33 8.33
C VAL A 558 3.06 -6.16 7.45
N ALA A 559 2.36 -7.15 8.01
CA ALA A 559 1.47 -8.01 7.23
C ALA A 559 0.24 -7.27 6.68
N TYR A 560 -0.20 -6.22 7.34
CA TYR A 560 -1.34 -5.41 6.90
C TYR A 560 -1.03 -4.54 5.68
N ASN A 561 -2.08 -4.25 4.91
CA ASN A 561 -2.02 -3.34 3.77
C ASN A 561 -1.75 -1.89 4.24
N PRO A 562 -0.91 -1.10 3.58
CA PRO A 562 -0.40 0.18 4.11
C PRO A 562 -1.37 1.36 3.99
N THR A 563 -2.55 1.20 3.39
CA THR A 563 -3.42 2.35 3.05
C THR A 563 -4.00 3.05 4.28
N GLY A 564 -4.39 2.33 5.32
CA GLY A 564 -4.89 2.92 6.57
C GLY A 564 -3.88 3.87 7.23
N PRO A 565 -2.67 3.39 7.58
CA PRO A 565 -1.65 4.24 8.19
C PRO A 565 -1.20 5.39 7.29
N LEU A 566 -1.07 5.22 5.97
CA LEU A 566 -0.69 6.36 5.12
C LEU A 566 -1.74 7.47 5.12
N GLY A 567 -3.02 7.12 5.21
CA GLY A 567 -4.11 8.09 5.36
C GLY A 567 -4.06 8.82 6.70
N ALA A 568 -3.88 8.06 7.80
CA ALA A 568 -3.73 8.60 9.14
C ALA A 568 -2.55 9.57 9.25
N MET A 569 -1.36 9.14 8.78
CA MET A 569 -0.16 9.97 8.79
C MET A 569 -0.28 11.23 7.94
N THR A 570 -1.05 11.19 6.85
CA THR A 570 -1.30 12.38 6.03
C THR A 570 -2.10 13.41 6.80
N TYR A 571 -3.14 13.01 7.54
CA TYR A 571 -3.88 13.92 8.41
C TYR A 571 -3.03 14.42 9.58
N TRP A 572 -2.23 13.57 10.22
CA TRP A 572 -1.26 13.97 11.25
C TRP A 572 -0.31 15.06 10.75
N SER A 573 0.30 14.85 9.58
CA SER A 573 1.23 15.81 8.99
C SER A 573 0.53 17.10 8.55
N SER A 574 -0.67 17.01 7.96
CA SER A 574 -1.44 18.20 7.55
C SER A 574 -1.79 19.08 8.75
N GLU A 575 -2.16 18.49 9.88
CA GLU A 575 -2.42 19.23 11.11
C GLU A 575 -1.15 19.92 11.64
N ALA A 576 0.00 19.23 11.59
CA ALA A 576 1.28 19.82 11.97
C ALA A 576 1.68 20.99 11.04
N ILE A 577 1.44 20.87 9.75
CA ILE A 577 1.66 21.97 8.80
C ILE A 577 0.78 23.15 9.16
N VAL A 578 -0.52 22.97 9.29
CA VAL A 578 -1.49 24.04 9.52
C VAL A 578 -1.30 24.70 10.90
N ASN A 579 -1.14 23.91 11.95
CA ASN A 579 -1.17 24.43 13.32
C ASN A 579 0.22 24.85 13.85
N ARG A 580 1.31 24.40 13.21
CA ARG A 580 2.68 24.69 13.67
C ARG A 580 3.50 25.35 12.59
N TYR A 581 3.71 24.69 11.42
CA TYR A 581 4.62 25.18 10.39
C TYR A 581 4.16 26.55 9.82
N LEU A 582 2.88 26.73 9.51
CA LEU A 582 2.38 28.01 8.98
C LEU A 582 2.48 29.16 9.99
N ARG A 583 2.47 28.87 11.28
CA ARG A 583 2.65 29.88 12.33
C ARG A 583 4.10 30.28 12.54
N SER A 584 5.03 29.35 12.34
CA SER A 584 6.47 29.54 12.48
C SER A 584 7.22 28.65 11.50
N PRO A 585 7.37 29.10 10.22
CA PRO A 585 8.04 28.32 9.20
C PRO A 585 9.50 27.99 9.58
N GLY A 586 9.80 26.68 9.61
CA GLY A 586 11.12 26.17 10.01
C GLY A 586 11.06 24.68 10.36
N PRO A 587 12.14 24.13 10.93
CA PRO A 587 12.14 22.76 11.45
C PRO A 587 11.08 22.56 12.53
N LEU A 588 10.19 21.58 12.36
CA LEU A 588 9.19 21.21 13.37
C LEU A 588 9.79 20.36 14.51
N VAL A 589 10.93 19.75 14.25
CA VAL A 589 11.75 19.01 15.21
C VAL A 589 13.19 19.47 15.03
N HIS A 590 13.85 19.81 16.12
CA HIS A 590 15.28 20.11 16.13
C HIS A 590 16.08 18.82 16.39
N ALA A 591 17.11 18.58 15.56
CA ALA A 591 18.00 17.42 15.66
C ALA A 591 19.05 17.59 16.75
#